data_447207784108299dba10374641ed09df
#
_entry.id   447207784108299dba10374641ed09df
#
_cell.length_a   1.000
_cell.length_b   1.000
_cell.length_c   1.000
_cell.angle_alpha   90.00
_cell.angle_beta   90.00
_cell.angle_gamma   90.00
#
_symmetry.space_group_name_H-M   'P 1'
#
loop_
_entity.id
_entity.type
_entity.pdbx_description
1 polymer ?
#
loop_
_entity_poly.entity_id
_entity_poly.type
_entity_poly.pdbx_seq_one_letter_code
_entity_poly.pdbx_strand_id
1 'polypeptide(L)'
;VGFISPAYEGAPLRMDMMGGEFCANATRAYGLYSAGFYDTDGLVDIEVYVSGHKGTTDVIADVKNQKAYVALDGPIERENLTIAGKDCTLIKLHGISHLVVEAEEDREFVDKALEVLKKDYKDDAYGVLFFNKEKLEMIPYVYVEGSETLFREGSCGSGTVAVVNYLESDIDKLDEDYKIAIKNPAGELEVFVYEFEDGKKFCVGGKVELSEVEKKSIEIPQDVALAVI
;
A
#
# COMPACT_ATOMS: atom_id res chain seq x y z
N VAL A 1 -8.81 8.10 3.14
CA VAL A 1 -10.14 8.04 2.49
C VAL A 1 -9.93 7.91 1.00
N GLY A 2 -10.60 6.94 0.37
CA GLY A 2 -10.65 6.76 -1.08
C GLY A 2 -12.03 7.11 -1.62
N PHE A 3 -12.08 7.71 -2.79
CA PHE A 3 -13.30 8.08 -3.49
C PHE A 3 -13.44 7.21 -4.75
N ILE A 4 -14.57 6.54 -4.90
CA ILE A 4 -14.85 5.74 -6.08
C ILE A 4 -15.68 6.58 -7.06
N SER A 5 -15.11 6.86 -8.23
CA SER A 5 -15.78 7.54 -9.32
C SER A 5 -16.44 6.51 -10.24
N PRO A 6 -17.74 6.68 -10.59
CA PRO A 6 -18.40 5.78 -11.53
C PRO A 6 -17.82 5.94 -12.93
N ALA A 7 -17.94 4.89 -13.74
CA ALA A 7 -17.60 4.96 -15.15
C ALA A 7 -18.52 5.96 -15.86
N TYR A 8 -17.94 6.89 -16.63
CA TYR A 8 -18.66 7.94 -17.35
C TYR A 8 -17.96 8.27 -18.66
N GLU A 9 -18.74 8.38 -19.75
CA GLU A 9 -18.25 8.76 -21.11
C GLU A 9 -16.97 8.03 -21.58
N GLY A 10 -16.87 6.73 -21.28
CA GLY A 10 -15.72 5.89 -21.64
C GLY A 10 -14.56 5.94 -20.65
N ALA A 11 -14.65 6.75 -19.58
CA ALA A 11 -13.73 6.64 -18.46
C ALA A 11 -14.10 5.42 -17.60
N PRO A 12 -13.11 4.62 -17.18
CA PRO A 12 -13.37 3.45 -16.35
C PRO A 12 -13.76 3.83 -14.91
N LEU A 13 -14.37 2.88 -14.20
CA LEU A 13 -14.52 2.97 -12.75
C LEU A 13 -13.13 3.13 -12.12
N ARG A 14 -12.99 4.08 -11.19
CA ARG A 14 -11.70 4.46 -10.61
C ARG A 14 -11.83 4.77 -9.12
N MET A 15 -10.80 4.47 -8.36
CA MET A 15 -10.67 4.91 -6.97
C MET A 15 -9.51 5.91 -6.85
N ASP A 16 -9.78 7.06 -6.26
CA ASP A 16 -8.78 8.08 -5.97
C ASP A 16 -8.65 8.28 -4.45
N MET A 17 -7.41 8.23 -3.95
CA MET A 17 -7.11 8.59 -2.58
C MET A 17 -7.19 10.10 -2.38
N MET A 18 -7.52 10.54 -1.17
CA MET A 18 -7.69 11.97 -0.84
C MET A 18 -6.43 12.81 -1.14
N GLY A 19 -5.25 12.25 -0.96
CA GLY A 19 -3.95 12.90 -1.25
C GLY A 19 -3.42 12.59 -2.66
N GLY A 20 -4.14 11.82 -3.48
CA GLY A 20 -3.72 11.41 -4.81
C GLY A 20 -2.64 10.31 -4.84
N GLU A 21 -2.20 9.84 -3.68
CA GLU A 21 -1.20 8.80 -3.51
C GLU A 21 -1.70 7.40 -3.91
N PHE A 22 -0.78 6.48 -4.17
CA PHE A 22 -1.08 5.05 -4.24
C PHE A 22 -1.19 4.46 -2.82
N CYS A 23 -2.25 3.71 -2.56
CA CYS A 23 -2.45 3.03 -1.28
C CYS A 23 -2.79 1.55 -1.51
N ALA A 24 -1.83 0.66 -1.26
CA ALA A 24 -1.97 -0.79 -1.45
C ALA A 24 -3.19 -1.36 -0.70
N ASN A 25 -3.42 -0.94 0.56
CA ASN A 25 -4.56 -1.40 1.34
C ASN A 25 -5.91 -0.95 0.76
N ALA A 26 -6.00 0.29 0.29
CA ALA A 26 -7.21 0.79 -0.37
C ALA A 26 -7.43 0.10 -1.72
N THR A 27 -6.36 -0.10 -2.50
CA THR A 27 -6.41 -0.76 -3.80
C THR A 27 -6.91 -2.19 -3.71
N ARG A 28 -6.38 -3.00 -2.79
CA ARG A 28 -6.85 -4.38 -2.61
C ARG A 28 -8.30 -4.46 -2.11
N ALA A 29 -8.72 -3.53 -1.24
CA ALA A 29 -10.10 -3.45 -0.78
C ALA A 29 -11.04 -3.04 -1.92
N TYR A 30 -10.63 -2.09 -2.76
CA TYR A 30 -11.35 -1.69 -3.96
C TYR A 30 -11.41 -2.81 -5.00
N GLY A 31 -10.33 -3.57 -5.17
CA GLY A 31 -10.30 -4.76 -6.02
C GLY A 31 -11.30 -5.82 -5.56
N LEU A 32 -11.35 -6.14 -4.25
CA LEU A 32 -12.34 -7.07 -3.71
C LEU A 32 -13.78 -6.57 -3.92
N TYR A 33 -14.03 -5.28 -3.67
CA TYR A 33 -15.33 -4.65 -3.93
C TYR A 33 -15.71 -4.76 -5.41
N SER A 34 -14.78 -4.47 -6.32
CA SER A 34 -15.02 -4.55 -7.78
C SER A 34 -15.23 -5.99 -8.25
N ALA A 35 -14.48 -6.96 -7.71
CA ALA A 35 -14.65 -8.37 -7.99
C ALA A 35 -16.04 -8.89 -7.60
N GLY A 36 -16.66 -8.30 -6.58
CA GLY A 36 -18.02 -8.64 -6.15
C GLY A 36 -19.13 -8.35 -7.19
N PHE A 37 -18.82 -7.59 -8.26
CA PHE A 37 -19.76 -7.38 -9.38
C PHE A 37 -19.74 -8.51 -10.41
N TYR A 38 -18.76 -9.42 -10.33
CA TYR A 38 -18.65 -10.58 -11.21
C TYR A 38 -19.23 -11.80 -10.51
N ASP A 39 -19.92 -12.66 -11.28
CA ASP A 39 -20.42 -13.95 -10.80
C ASP A 39 -19.25 -14.94 -10.77
N THR A 40 -18.59 -15.02 -9.63
CA THR A 40 -17.41 -15.88 -9.45
C THR A 40 -17.40 -16.54 -8.08
N ASP A 41 -17.09 -17.83 -8.07
CA ASP A 41 -17.00 -18.65 -6.86
C ASP A 41 -15.56 -18.83 -6.32
N GLY A 42 -14.57 -18.19 -6.95
CA GLY A 42 -13.16 -18.44 -6.65
C GLY A 42 -12.29 -17.19 -6.64
N LEU A 43 -11.00 -17.43 -6.82
CA LEU A 43 -10.00 -16.39 -7.05
C LEU A 43 -10.25 -15.74 -8.41
N VAL A 44 -10.23 -14.43 -8.42
CA VAL A 44 -10.35 -13.60 -9.61
C VAL A 44 -9.15 -12.67 -9.66
N ASP A 45 -8.52 -12.65 -10.80
CA ASP A 45 -7.51 -11.66 -11.12
C ASP A 45 -8.19 -10.50 -11.87
N ILE A 46 -8.12 -9.31 -11.32
CA ILE A 46 -8.75 -8.12 -11.89
C ILE A 46 -7.79 -6.95 -11.93
N GLU A 47 -7.92 -6.14 -12.96
CA GLU A 47 -7.21 -4.87 -13.07
C GLU A 47 -8.09 -3.72 -12.57
N VAL A 48 -7.51 -2.83 -11.78
CA VAL A 48 -8.20 -1.66 -11.25
C VAL A 48 -7.44 -0.37 -11.52
N TYR A 49 -8.18 0.72 -11.76
CA TYR A 49 -7.62 2.07 -11.85
C TYR A 49 -7.64 2.75 -10.49
N VAL A 50 -6.47 3.24 -10.06
CA VAL A 50 -6.33 3.93 -8.77
C VAL A 50 -5.42 5.16 -8.91
N SER A 51 -5.54 6.10 -7.97
CA SER A 51 -4.61 7.24 -7.90
C SER A 51 -3.19 6.79 -7.55
N GLY A 52 -2.22 7.62 -7.89
CA GLY A 52 -0.80 7.36 -7.61
C GLY A 52 -0.20 6.19 -8.42
N HIS A 53 -0.98 5.57 -9.32
CA HIS A 53 -0.53 4.53 -10.22
C HIS A 53 -0.84 4.89 -11.68
N LYS A 54 0.11 4.63 -12.58
CA LYS A 54 -0.02 4.94 -14.00
C LYS A 54 -0.54 3.71 -14.75
N GLY A 55 -1.79 3.77 -15.21
CA GLY A 55 -2.47 2.64 -15.82
C GLY A 55 -3.29 1.85 -14.80
N THR A 56 -3.42 0.55 -15.01
CA THR A 56 -4.08 -0.39 -14.11
C THR A 56 -3.08 -1.07 -13.19
N THR A 57 -3.55 -1.58 -12.07
CA THR A 57 -2.80 -2.47 -11.17
C THR A 57 -3.61 -3.74 -10.92
N ASP A 58 -2.91 -4.88 -10.80
CA ASP A 58 -3.53 -6.18 -10.62
C ASP A 58 -3.93 -6.41 -9.17
N VAL A 59 -5.11 -7.00 -8.97
CA VAL A 59 -5.59 -7.45 -7.67
C VAL A 59 -6.10 -8.88 -7.79
N ILE A 60 -5.51 -9.79 -7.01
CA ILE A 60 -6.02 -11.14 -6.83
C ILE A 60 -7.08 -11.10 -5.72
N ALA A 61 -8.34 -11.30 -6.06
CA ALA A 61 -9.47 -11.21 -5.14
C ALA A 61 -10.14 -12.58 -4.93
N ASP A 62 -10.42 -12.91 -3.68
CA ASP A 62 -11.23 -14.06 -3.27
C ASP A 62 -12.48 -13.52 -2.56
N VAL A 63 -13.54 -13.33 -3.33
CA VAL A 63 -14.80 -12.76 -2.84
C VAL A 63 -15.42 -13.65 -1.76
N LYS A 64 -15.36 -14.97 -1.94
CA LYS A 64 -15.95 -15.94 -1.02
C LYS A 64 -15.29 -15.92 0.37
N ASN A 65 -13.96 -15.83 0.40
CA ASN A 65 -13.18 -15.83 1.65
C ASN A 65 -12.84 -14.42 2.14
N GLN A 66 -13.29 -13.39 1.41
CA GLN A 66 -13.00 -11.98 1.70
C GLN A 66 -11.50 -11.73 1.86
N LYS A 67 -10.72 -12.19 0.89
CA LYS A 67 -9.28 -11.93 0.80
C LYS A 67 -8.95 -11.18 -0.47
N ALA A 68 -7.99 -10.29 -0.40
CA ALA A 68 -7.46 -9.64 -1.58
C ALA A 68 -5.99 -9.28 -1.42
N TYR A 69 -5.27 -9.38 -2.53
CA TYR A 69 -3.85 -9.10 -2.64
C TYR A 69 -3.61 -8.18 -3.83
N VAL A 70 -2.93 -7.08 -3.62
CA VAL A 70 -2.56 -6.16 -4.69
C VAL A 70 -1.13 -6.45 -5.14
N ALA A 71 -0.91 -6.45 -6.45
CA ALA A 71 0.41 -6.51 -7.03
C ALA A 71 1.10 -5.14 -6.95
N LEU A 72 2.38 -5.13 -6.60
CA LEU A 72 3.22 -3.93 -6.62
C LEU A 72 4.18 -4.02 -7.80
N ASP A 73 4.09 -3.01 -8.68
CA ASP A 73 4.87 -2.92 -9.89
C ASP A 73 6.25 -2.28 -9.68
N GLY A 74 7.13 -2.58 -10.63
CA GLY A 74 8.41 -1.93 -10.79
C GLY A 74 9.55 -2.56 -9.99
N PRO A 75 10.77 -2.14 -10.30
CA PRO A 75 11.96 -2.62 -9.60
C PRO A 75 11.95 -2.12 -8.16
N ILE A 76 12.40 -2.98 -7.25
CA ILE A 76 12.67 -2.59 -5.87
C ILE A 76 14.15 -2.28 -5.76
N GLU A 77 14.49 -1.04 -5.40
CA GLU A 77 15.85 -0.61 -5.13
C GLU A 77 16.13 -0.63 -3.63
N ARG A 78 17.38 -0.90 -3.28
CA ARG A 78 17.82 -1.05 -1.90
C ARG A 78 19.08 -0.24 -1.63
N GLU A 79 19.09 0.53 -0.55
CA GLU A 79 20.21 1.36 -0.14
C GLU A 79 20.39 1.31 1.38
N ASN A 80 21.64 1.13 1.84
CA ASN A 80 21.93 1.17 3.27
C ASN A 80 22.30 2.59 3.69
N LEU A 81 21.71 3.05 4.78
CA LEU A 81 21.88 4.39 5.33
C LEU A 81 22.19 4.30 6.83
N THR A 82 22.86 5.33 7.35
CA THR A 82 22.96 5.54 8.80
C THR A 82 22.32 6.88 9.14
N ILE A 83 21.24 6.87 9.90
CA ILE A 83 20.49 8.08 10.30
C ILE A 83 20.46 8.17 11.82
N ALA A 84 20.90 9.29 12.37
CA ALA A 84 20.96 9.53 13.82
C ALA A 84 21.66 8.40 14.59
N GLY A 85 22.69 7.79 13.99
CA GLY A 85 23.48 6.71 14.59
C GLY A 85 22.83 5.32 14.55
N LYS A 86 21.71 5.17 13.86
CA LYS A 86 21.06 3.87 13.62
C LYS A 86 21.30 3.41 12.18
N ASP A 87 21.65 2.15 12.00
CA ASP A 87 21.76 1.53 10.69
C ASP A 87 20.35 1.22 10.17
N CYS A 88 20.09 1.62 8.94
CA CYS A 88 18.79 1.53 8.29
C CYS A 88 18.96 1.00 6.87
N THR A 89 17.90 0.44 6.32
CA THR A 89 17.84 0.08 4.90
C THR A 89 16.66 0.81 4.26
N LEU A 90 16.95 1.63 3.27
CA LEU A 90 15.93 2.26 2.43
C LEU A 90 15.53 1.30 1.33
N ILE A 91 14.24 1.03 1.22
CA ILE A 91 13.61 0.24 0.18
C ILE A 91 12.73 1.18 -0.65
N LYS A 92 13.09 1.36 -1.93
CA LYS A 92 12.36 2.23 -2.84
C LYS A 92 11.40 1.40 -3.67
N LEU A 93 10.14 1.74 -3.59
CA LEU A 93 9.04 1.22 -4.39
C LEU A 93 8.54 2.33 -5.31
N HIS A 94 7.67 2.01 -6.26
CA HIS A 94 7.06 3.04 -7.09
C HIS A 94 6.22 4.01 -6.25
N GLY A 95 6.60 5.31 -6.24
CA GLY A 95 5.89 6.39 -5.55
C GLY A 95 6.06 6.45 -4.03
N ILE A 96 6.83 5.53 -3.43
CA ILE A 96 7.08 5.54 -1.97
C ILE A 96 8.43 4.93 -1.62
N SER A 97 9.17 5.60 -0.75
CA SER A 97 10.40 5.07 -0.14
C SER A 97 10.17 4.70 1.32
N HIS A 98 10.54 3.49 1.71
CA HIS A 98 10.43 2.99 3.07
C HIS A 98 11.80 2.78 3.71
N LEU A 99 12.02 3.43 4.86
CA LEU A 99 13.20 3.22 5.70
C LEU A 99 12.90 2.15 6.74
N VAL A 100 13.54 0.99 6.62
CA VAL A 100 13.45 -0.10 7.60
C VAL A 100 14.55 0.07 8.64
N VAL A 101 14.19 0.05 9.91
CA VAL A 101 15.11 0.12 11.05
C VAL A 101 14.76 -0.94 12.09
N GLU A 102 15.74 -1.79 12.46
CA GLU A 102 15.59 -2.76 13.55
C GLU A 102 15.80 -2.05 14.90
N ALA A 103 14.75 -1.44 15.42
CA ALA A 103 14.75 -0.70 16.68
C ALA A 103 13.37 -0.65 17.31
N GLU A 104 13.30 -0.31 18.58
CA GLU A 104 12.04 0.05 19.25
C GLU A 104 11.49 1.36 18.66
N GLU A 105 10.17 1.52 18.72
CA GLU A 105 9.45 2.70 18.23
C GLU A 105 9.98 3.98 18.89
N ASP A 106 10.37 4.96 18.07
CA ASP A 106 10.97 6.23 18.51
C ASP A 106 10.47 7.38 17.62
N ARG A 107 9.58 8.20 18.15
CA ARG A 107 8.96 9.30 17.41
C ARG A 107 9.97 10.39 17.02
N GLU A 108 10.96 10.66 17.84
CA GLU A 108 12.01 11.64 17.51
C GLU A 108 12.88 11.16 16.35
N PHE A 109 13.14 9.85 16.30
CA PHE A 109 13.83 9.25 15.15
C PHE A 109 13.02 9.40 13.85
N VAL A 110 11.67 9.22 13.90
CA VAL A 110 10.82 9.42 12.71
C VAL A 110 11.00 10.81 12.12
N ASP A 111 10.97 11.86 12.94
CA ASP A 111 11.12 13.23 12.48
C ASP A 111 12.49 13.46 11.82
N LYS A 112 13.58 12.97 12.42
CA LYS A 112 14.94 13.06 11.86
C LYS A 112 15.08 12.27 10.55
N ALA A 113 14.48 11.07 10.48
CA ALA A 113 14.50 10.25 9.29
C ALA A 113 13.76 10.93 8.12
N LEU A 114 12.59 11.49 8.40
CA LEU A 114 11.81 12.20 7.38
C LEU A 114 12.53 13.47 6.87
N GLU A 115 13.25 14.20 7.74
CA GLU A 115 14.07 15.33 7.28
C GLU A 115 15.12 14.90 6.26
N VAL A 116 15.78 13.75 6.48
CA VAL A 116 16.78 13.21 5.54
C VAL A 116 16.09 12.73 4.27
N LEU A 117 15.02 11.92 4.38
CA LEU A 117 14.34 11.35 3.24
C LEU A 117 13.77 12.43 2.31
N LYS A 118 13.07 13.41 2.84
CA LYS A 118 12.48 14.52 2.06
C LYS A 118 13.53 15.41 1.40
N LYS A 119 14.72 15.53 1.99
CA LYS A 119 15.81 16.34 1.44
C LYS A 119 16.52 15.62 0.29
N ASP A 120 16.80 14.33 0.45
CA ASP A 120 17.74 13.61 -0.40
C ASP A 120 17.01 12.76 -1.47
N TYR A 121 15.69 12.51 -1.31
CA TYR A 121 14.87 11.70 -2.21
C TYR A 121 13.63 12.48 -2.67
N LYS A 122 13.04 12.05 -3.80
CA LYS A 122 11.81 12.64 -4.36
C LYS A 122 10.80 11.55 -4.63
N ASP A 123 9.89 11.37 -3.69
CA ASP A 123 8.77 10.44 -3.77
C ASP A 123 7.47 11.13 -3.34
N ASP A 124 6.34 10.53 -3.67
CA ASP A 124 5.01 11.01 -3.26
C ASP A 124 4.75 10.72 -1.78
N ALA A 125 5.45 9.72 -1.22
CA ALA A 125 5.34 9.36 0.18
C ALA A 125 6.66 8.79 0.75
N TYR A 126 6.81 8.87 2.09
CA TYR A 126 7.97 8.33 2.81
C TYR A 126 7.49 7.55 4.03
N GLY A 127 8.01 6.32 4.18
CA GLY A 127 7.73 5.49 5.34
C GLY A 127 8.94 5.33 6.25
N VAL A 128 8.70 5.29 7.56
CA VAL A 128 9.69 4.85 8.57
C VAL A 128 9.09 3.64 9.28
N LEU A 129 9.76 2.50 9.13
CA LEU A 129 9.27 1.20 9.60
C LEU A 129 10.17 0.70 10.73
N PHE A 130 9.66 0.71 11.95
CA PHE A 130 10.32 0.03 13.07
C PHE A 130 9.99 -1.46 12.97
N PHE A 131 11.02 -2.29 12.81
CA PHE A 131 10.85 -3.70 12.54
C PHE A 131 11.51 -4.56 13.61
N ASN A 132 10.76 -5.50 14.16
CA ASN A 132 11.26 -6.55 15.02
C ASN A 132 11.37 -7.86 14.24
N LYS A 133 12.60 -8.21 13.86
CA LYS A 133 12.88 -9.38 13.01
C LYS A 133 12.54 -10.72 13.68
N GLU A 134 12.71 -10.82 15.00
CA GLU A 134 12.44 -12.07 15.72
C GLU A 134 10.93 -12.37 15.80
N LYS A 135 10.11 -11.33 15.90
CA LYS A 135 8.65 -11.44 16.02
C LYS A 135 7.92 -11.27 14.70
N LEU A 136 8.63 -10.86 13.63
CA LEU A 136 8.05 -10.43 12.36
C LEU A 136 6.96 -9.36 12.55
N GLU A 137 7.25 -8.37 13.38
CA GLU A 137 6.34 -7.27 13.72
C GLU A 137 6.89 -5.94 13.23
N MET A 138 6.06 -5.11 12.61
CA MET A 138 6.45 -3.76 12.22
C MET A 138 5.48 -2.70 12.72
N ILE A 139 6.01 -1.49 12.97
CA ILE A 139 5.23 -0.29 13.28
C ILE A 139 5.53 0.74 12.19
N PRO A 140 4.56 1.03 11.30
CA PRO A 140 4.77 1.94 10.19
C PRO A 140 4.36 3.38 10.54
N TYR A 141 5.22 4.34 10.19
CA TYR A 141 4.91 5.74 10.08
C TYR A 141 5.00 6.14 8.61
N VAL A 142 3.96 6.76 8.06
CA VAL A 142 3.92 7.17 6.65
C VAL A 142 3.59 8.64 6.55
N TYR A 143 4.45 9.37 5.85
CA TYR A 143 4.26 10.75 5.45
C TYR A 143 3.88 10.82 3.98
N VAL A 144 2.83 11.56 3.64
CA VAL A 144 2.34 11.77 2.27
C VAL A 144 2.54 13.22 1.89
N GLU A 145 3.33 13.47 0.83
CA GLU A 145 3.67 14.82 0.37
C GLU A 145 2.42 15.61 -0.08
N GLY A 146 1.54 15.00 -0.86
CA GLY A 146 0.37 15.68 -1.42
C GLY A 146 -0.62 16.21 -0.38
N SER A 147 -0.66 15.62 0.82
CA SER A 147 -1.52 16.05 1.93
C SER A 147 -0.75 16.66 3.10
N GLU A 148 0.59 16.62 3.06
CA GLU A 148 1.49 17.05 4.15
C GLU A 148 1.15 16.40 5.50
N THR A 149 0.71 15.11 5.46
CA THR A 149 0.25 14.40 6.67
C THR A 149 1.20 13.28 7.04
N LEU A 150 1.40 13.09 8.35
CA LEU A 150 2.17 11.98 8.92
C LEU A 150 1.26 11.15 9.82
N PHE A 151 1.14 9.88 9.51
CA PHE A 151 0.35 8.93 10.30
C PHE A 151 1.21 7.79 10.83
N ARG A 152 0.96 7.40 12.07
CA ARG A 152 1.29 6.08 12.59
C ARG A 152 0.18 5.14 12.13
N GLU A 153 0.47 4.33 11.14
CA GLU A 153 -0.56 3.50 10.53
C GLU A 153 -0.84 2.23 11.33
N GLY A 154 -2.07 1.79 11.28
CA GLY A 154 -2.46 0.47 11.79
C GLY A 154 -1.98 -0.67 10.88
N SER A 155 -1.82 -0.41 9.59
CA SER A 155 -1.38 -1.39 8.59
C SER A 155 -0.87 -0.69 7.33
N CYS A 156 0.29 -1.09 6.85
CA CYS A 156 0.91 -0.54 5.64
C CYS A 156 1.28 -1.66 4.66
N GLY A 157 0.60 -1.74 3.50
CA GLY A 157 0.84 -2.78 2.51
C GLY A 157 2.22 -2.65 1.85
N SER A 158 2.57 -1.48 1.32
CA SER A 158 3.89 -1.23 0.72
C SER A 158 5.03 -1.38 1.73
N GLY A 159 4.81 -0.94 2.98
CA GLY A 159 5.75 -1.15 4.08
C GLY A 159 5.96 -2.64 4.39
N THR A 160 4.90 -3.45 4.30
CA THR A 160 5.02 -4.90 4.48
C THR A 160 5.88 -5.55 3.39
N VAL A 161 5.71 -5.13 2.12
CA VAL A 161 6.59 -5.57 1.02
C VAL A 161 8.02 -5.10 1.23
N ALA A 162 8.23 -3.87 1.69
CA ALA A 162 9.57 -3.36 1.99
C ALA A 162 10.28 -4.18 3.06
N VAL A 163 9.57 -4.56 4.14
CA VAL A 163 10.12 -5.43 5.20
C VAL A 163 10.42 -6.83 4.67
N VAL A 164 9.55 -7.42 3.84
CA VAL A 164 9.81 -8.74 3.24
C VAL A 164 11.02 -8.67 2.30
N ASN A 165 11.15 -7.62 1.48
CA ASN A 165 12.34 -7.41 0.67
C ASN A 165 13.59 -7.18 1.51
N TYR A 166 13.49 -6.54 2.67
CA TYR A 166 14.57 -6.40 3.64
C TYR A 166 15.04 -7.76 4.17
N LEU A 167 14.10 -8.68 4.48
CA LEU A 167 14.40 -10.03 4.98
C LEU A 167 14.97 -10.93 3.89
N GLU A 168 14.34 -10.93 2.70
CA GLU A 168 14.71 -11.76 1.56
C GLU A 168 14.86 -10.88 0.32
N SER A 169 16.11 -10.68 -0.11
CA SER A 169 16.42 -9.84 -1.27
C SER A 169 16.31 -10.57 -2.62
N ASP A 170 16.22 -11.89 -2.58
CA ASP A 170 16.12 -12.72 -3.77
C ASP A 170 14.65 -13.10 -4.02
N ILE A 171 14.02 -12.39 -4.93
CA ILE A 171 12.62 -12.58 -5.29
C ILE A 171 12.33 -14.00 -5.84
N ASP A 172 13.34 -14.65 -6.44
CA ASP A 172 13.16 -16.00 -7.01
C ASP A 172 13.01 -17.10 -5.96
N LYS A 173 13.28 -16.80 -4.69
CA LYS A 173 13.03 -17.71 -3.57
C LYS A 173 11.61 -17.60 -3.01
N LEU A 174 10.86 -16.58 -3.41
CA LEU A 174 9.48 -16.37 -3.02
C LEU A 174 8.56 -16.82 -4.14
N ASP A 175 7.52 -17.56 -3.80
CA ASP A 175 6.47 -18.00 -4.72
C ASP A 175 5.09 -17.95 -4.06
N GLU A 176 4.05 -18.32 -4.79
CA GLU A 176 2.66 -18.31 -4.29
C GLU A 176 2.39 -19.33 -3.17
N ASP A 177 3.22 -20.36 -3.04
CA ASP A 177 3.15 -21.37 -1.97
C ASP A 177 3.90 -20.94 -0.71
N TYR A 178 4.86 -20.00 -0.83
CA TYR A 178 5.67 -19.50 0.27
C TYR A 178 5.35 -18.05 0.60
N LYS A 179 4.41 -17.85 1.52
CA LYS A 179 3.97 -16.54 1.97
C LYS A 179 4.67 -16.13 3.26
N ILE A 180 5.16 -14.91 3.31
CA ILE A 180 5.71 -14.32 4.53
C ILE A 180 4.68 -13.38 5.13
N ALA A 181 4.28 -13.66 6.36
CA ALA A 181 3.33 -12.86 7.11
C ALA A 181 4.06 -11.88 8.04
N ILE A 182 3.70 -10.61 7.96
CA ILE A 182 4.22 -9.56 8.84
C ILE A 182 3.07 -8.97 9.67
N LYS A 183 3.25 -8.97 10.97
CA LYS A 183 2.30 -8.34 11.89
C LYS A 183 2.45 -6.81 11.85
N ASN A 184 1.34 -6.16 11.66
CA ASN A 184 1.15 -4.72 11.76
C ASN A 184 0.30 -4.42 13.01
N PRO A 185 0.23 -3.17 13.52
CA PRO A 185 -0.55 -2.86 14.72
C PRO A 185 -2.04 -3.25 14.66
N ALA A 186 -2.67 -3.19 13.48
CA ALA A 186 -4.08 -3.52 13.29
C ALA A 186 -4.34 -4.91 12.68
N GLY A 187 -3.32 -5.75 12.53
CA GLY A 187 -3.49 -7.09 11.96
C GLY A 187 -2.26 -7.57 11.19
N GLU A 188 -2.43 -8.61 10.43
CA GLU A 188 -1.36 -9.26 9.69
C GLU A 188 -1.56 -9.12 8.18
N LEU A 189 -0.48 -8.87 7.45
CA LEU A 189 -0.45 -8.90 6.00
C LEU A 189 0.52 -9.96 5.52
N GLU A 190 0.11 -10.69 4.51
CA GLU A 190 0.88 -11.71 3.82
C GLU A 190 1.50 -11.12 2.55
N VAL A 191 2.74 -11.49 2.26
CA VAL A 191 3.44 -11.16 1.01
C VAL A 191 3.90 -12.45 0.36
N PHE A 192 3.71 -12.53 -0.94
CA PHE A 192 4.23 -13.60 -1.81
C PHE A 192 4.56 -13.04 -3.19
N VAL A 193 5.20 -13.85 -4.03
CA VAL A 193 5.47 -13.49 -5.43
C VAL A 193 4.56 -14.29 -6.33
N TYR A 194 3.92 -13.61 -7.27
CA TYR A 194 3.04 -14.21 -8.27
C TYR A 194 3.54 -13.89 -9.68
N GLU A 195 3.37 -14.85 -10.60
CA GLU A 195 3.75 -14.71 -12.00
C GLU A 195 2.55 -14.20 -12.81
N PHE A 196 2.60 -12.94 -13.23
CA PHE A 196 1.64 -12.34 -14.16
C PHE A 196 2.14 -12.46 -15.61
N GLU A 197 1.31 -12.10 -16.59
CA GLU A 197 1.71 -12.12 -17.99
C GLU A 197 2.92 -11.21 -18.31
N ASP A 198 3.07 -10.12 -17.57
CA ASP A 198 4.16 -9.15 -17.70
C ASP A 198 5.35 -9.40 -16.74
N GLY A 199 5.30 -10.49 -15.96
CA GLY A 199 6.40 -10.93 -15.09
C GLY A 199 6.02 -11.12 -13.63
N LYS A 200 7.04 -11.41 -12.82
CA LYS A 200 6.88 -11.64 -11.38
C LYS A 200 6.67 -10.33 -10.62
N LYS A 201 5.65 -10.29 -9.77
CA LYS A 201 5.36 -9.15 -8.89
C LYS A 201 5.19 -9.59 -7.44
N PHE A 202 5.53 -8.70 -6.52
CA PHE A 202 5.16 -8.86 -5.11
C PHE A 202 3.66 -8.62 -4.94
N CYS A 203 2.96 -9.58 -4.37
CA CYS A 203 1.56 -9.45 -3.97
C CYS A 203 1.45 -9.30 -2.46
N VAL A 204 0.74 -8.28 -2.00
CA VAL A 204 0.53 -8.02 -0.57
C VAL A 204 -0.95 -7.92 -0.24
N GLY A 205 -1.35 -8.57 0.83
CA GLY A 205 -2.75 -8.54 1.24
C GLY A 205 -3.10 -9.48 2.36
N GLY A 206 -4.32 -10.00 2.30
CA GLY A 206 -4.93 -10.86 3.30
C GLY A 206 -6.41 -10.55 3.43
N LYS A 207 -6.98 -10.77 4.62
CA LYS A 207 -8.40 -10.56 4.88
C LYS A 207 -8.80 -9.08 4.68
N VAL A 208 -9.97 -8.88 4.07
CA VAL A 208 -10.65 -7.58 3.91
C VAL A 208 -12.09 -7.74 4.37
N GLU A 209 -12.55 -6.90 5.26
CA GLU A 209 -13.95 -6.87 5.68
C GLU A 209 -14.66 -5.72 4.97
N LEU A 210 -15.65 -6.06 4.14
CA LEU A 210 -16.55 -5.10 3.53
C LEU A 210 -17.80 -4.98 4.39
N SER A 211 -18.05 -3.76 4.92
CA SER A 211 -19.29 -3.47 5.64
C SER A 211 -20.45 -3.30 4.67
N GLU A 212 -21.67 -3.28 5.21
CA GLU A 212 -22.84 -2.88 4.43
C GLU A 212 -22.71 -1.42 3.93
N VAL A 213 -23.27 -1.15 2.76
CA VAL A 213 -23.26 0.18 2.17
C VAL A 213 -24.24 1.09 2.93
N GLU A 214 -23.71 2.15 3.52
CA GLU A 214 -24.52 3.18 4.16
C GLU A 214 -24.77 4.34 3.19
N LYS A 215 -26.03 4.81 3.09
CA LYS A 215 -26.38 6.03 2.35
C LYS A 215 -26.40 7.20 3.32
N LYS A 216 -25.56 8.20 3.06
CA LYS A 216 -25.52 9.46 3.83
C LYS A 216 -25.75 10.63 2.90
N SER A 217 -26.62 11.57 3.33
CA SER A 217 -26.75 12.87 2.65
C SER A 217 -25.70 13.82 3.19
N ILE A 218 -24.95 14.45 2.29
CA ILE A 218 -23.97 15.47 2.63
C ILE A 218 -24.48 16.80 2.07
N GLU A 219 -24.61 17.82 2.92
CA GLU A 219 -24.84 19.17 2.47
C GLU A 219 -23.53 19.77 1.96
N ILE A 220 -23.47 20.06 0.67
CA ILE A 220 -22.32 20.74 0.07
C ILE A 220 -22.51 22.23 0.21
N PRO A 221 -21.61 22.98 0.87
CA PRO A 221 -21.67 24.43 0.94
C PRO A 221 -21.75 25.04 -0.47
N GLN A 222 -22.58 26.12 -0.62
CA GLN A 222 -22.85 26.71 -1.95
C GLN A 222 -21.59 27.27 -2.64
N ASP A 223 -20.60 27.70 -1.87
CA ASP A 223 -19.30 28.20 -2.34
C ASP A 223 -18.41 27.08 -2.93
N VAL A 224 -18.59 25.83 -2.52
CA VAL A 224 -17.86 24.65 -3.06
C VAL A 224 -18.57 24.13 -4.33
N ALA A 225 -19.89 24.22 -4.42
CA ALA A 225 -20.67 23.75 -5.57
C ALA A 225 -20.38 24.51 -6.88
N LEU A 226 -19.83 25.73 -6.82
CA LEU A 226 -19.44 26.53 -7.98
C LEU A 226 -18.06 26.19 -8.55
N ALA A 227 -17.26 25.38 -7.87
CA ALA A 227 -15.92 24.97 -8.32
C ALA A 227 -15.91 23.70 -9.20
N VAL A 228 -17.07 23.11 -9.48
CA VAL A 228 -17.23 21.81 -10.19
C VAL A 228 -17.89 21.97 -11.58
N ILE A 229 -17.81 23.15 -12.16
CA ILE A 229 -18.31 23.38 -13.54
C ILE A 229 -17.14 23.71 -14.46
#